data_5b97cafb0a5f2e1b89a24e233fb4318e
#
_entry.id   5b97cafb0a5f2e1b89a24e233fb4318e
#
_cell.length_a   1.000
_cell.length_b   1.000
_cell.length_c   1.000
_cell.angle_alpha   90.00
_cell.angle_beta   90.00
_cell.angle_gamma   90.00
#
_symmetry.space_group_name_H-M   'P 1'
#
loop_
_entity.id
_entity.type
_entity.pdbx_description
1 polymer ?
#
loop_
_entity_poly.entity_id
_entity_poly.type
_entity_poly.pdbx_seq_one_letter_code
_entity_poly.pdbx_strand_id
1 'polypeptide(L)'
;MTGNHISGLSRARRQVNNIFHAGVAATAGDTRVAAFLADDTSAGPVSVVALGKAASAMASGATVALGGRLHRGLLVTKPGQTSPQLQQDRRFTCLEAGHPVPDRRSLGAGRQLLQFMAETPPGEPLLFLI
;
A
#
# COMPACT_ATOMS: atom_id res chain seq x y z
N MET A 1 -38.91 29.38 -16.09
CA MET A 1 -38.56 27.97 -16.47
C MET A 1 -37.09 27.60 -16.27
N THR A 2 -36.34 28.22 -15.36
CA THR A 2 -34.89 28.02 -15.16
C THR A 2 -34.52 27.07 -13.99
N GLY A 3 -35.48 26.66 -13.15
CA GLY A 3 -35.18 25.84 -11.97
C GLY A 3 -34.84 24.36 -12.25
N ASN A 4 -35.30 23.82 -13.36
CA ASN A 4 -35.15 22.37 -13.64
C ASN A 4 -33.77 21.98 -14.20
N HIS A 5 -33.08 22.92 -14.86
CA HIS A 5 -31.75 22.68 -15.43
C HIS A 5 -30.67 22.61 -14.37
N ILE A 6 -30.75 23.45 -13.32
CA ILE A 6 -29.75 23.47 -12.23
C ILE A 6 -29.83 22.18 -11.38
N SER A 7 -31.06 21.68 -11.15
CA SER A 7 -31.26 20.41 -10.41
C SER A 7 -30.72 19.20 -11.17
N GLY A 8 -30.86 19.17 -12.49
CA GLY A 8 -30.33 18.11 -13.36
C GLY A 8 -28.79 18.04 -13.36
N LEU A 9 -28.14 19.19 -13.51
CA LEU A 9 -26.66 19.29 -13.47
C LEU A 9 -26.09 18.89 -12.10
N SER A 10 -26.75 19.30 -11.02
CA SER A 10 -26.35 18.92 -9.67
C SER A 10 -26.48 17.41 -9.42
N ARG A 11 -27.52 16.80 -9.98
CA ARG A 11 -27.71 15.33 -9.91
C ARG A 11 -26.66 14.59 -10.73
N ALA A 12 -26.39 15.00 -11.95
CA ALA A 12 -25.40 14.42 -12.82
C ALA A 12 -23.99 14.49 -12.18
N ARG A 13 -23.63 15.66 -11.63
CA ARG A 13 -22.34 15.85 -10.92
C ARG A 13 -22.22 14.90 -9.73
N ARG A 14 -23.27 14.73 -8.93
CA ARG A 14 -23.24 13.77 -7.82
C ARG A 14 -23.07 12.33 -8.31
N GLN A 15 -23.76 11.95 -9.39
CA GLN A 15 -23.61 10.61 -9.97
C GLN A 15 -22.17 10.34 -10.45
N VAL A 16 -21.59 11.29 -11.19
CA VAL A 16 -20.19 11.17 -11.66
C VAL A 16 -19.21 11.06 -10.47
N ASN A 17 -19.40 11.91 -9.45
CA ASN A 17 -18.57 11.82 -8.24
C ASN A 17 -18.72 10.46 -7.53
N ASN A 18 -19.94 9.95 -7.42
CA ASN A 18 -20.18 8.65 -6.79
C ASN A 18 -19.52 7.52 -7.58
N ILE A 19 -19.63 7.52 -8.91
CA ILE A 19 -18.95 6.54 -9.77
C ILE A 19 -17.43 6.63 -9.62
N PHE A 20 -16.88 7.85 -9.64
CA PHE A 20 -15.45 8.07 -9.44
C PHE A 20 -14.98 7.54 -8.08
N HIS A 21 -15.66 7.92 -7.00
CA HIS A 21 -15.29 7.44 -5.65
C HIS A 21 -15.47 5.93 -5.49
N ALA A 22 -16.49 5.33 -6.07
CA ALA A 22 -16.67 3.89 -6.07
C ALA A 22 -15.52 3.18 -6.82
N GLY A 23 -15.09 3.72 -7.97
CA GLY A 23 -13.95 3.21 -8.73
C GLY A 23 -12.64 3.29 -7.93
N VAL A 24 -12.36 4.45 -7.31
CA VAL A 24 -11.18 4.65 -6.46
C VAL A 24 -11.20 3.68 -5.26
N ALA A 25 -12.33 3.55 -4.58
CA ALA A 25 -12.48 2.64 -3.44
C ALA A 25 -12.28 1.16 -3.85
N ALA A 26 -12.80 0.78 -5.03
CA ALA A 26 -12.64 -0.60 -5.53
C ALA A 26 -11.19 -0.97 -5.86
N THR A 27 -10.31 0.02 -6.10
CA THR A 27 -8.89 -0.18 -6.39
C THR A 27 -7.97 0.21 -5.22
N ALA A 28 -8.53 0.53 -4.05
CA ALA A 28 -7.75 0.90 -2.88
C ALA A 28 -6.80 -0.24 -2.48
N GLY A 29 -5.50 0.08 -2.35
CA GLY A 29 -4.45 -0.92 -2.15
C GLY A 29 -4.61 -1.73 -0.88
N ASP A 30 -5.05 -1.11 0.20
CA ASP A 30 -5.33 -1.77 1.49
C ASP A 30 -6.45 -2.80 1.37
N THR A 31 -7.59 -2.40 0.79
CA THR A 31 -8.75 -3.28 0.60
C THR A 31 -8.42 -4.45 -0.33
N ARG A 32 -7.71 -4.18 -1.43
CA ARG A 32 -7.36 -5.22 -2.40
C ARG A 32 -6.37 -6.23 -1.84
N VAL A 33 -5.34 -5.77 -1.14
CA VAL A 33 -4.36 -6.66 -0.51
C VAL A 33 -5.01 -7.46 0.63
N ALA A 34 -5.83 -6.83 1.48
CA ALA A 34 -6.53 -7.53 2.53
C ALA A 34 -7.46 -8.62 1.96
N ALA A 35 -8.21 -8.33 0.89
CA ALA A 35 -9.07 -9.30 0.24
C ALA A 35 -8.27 -10.46 -0.39
N PHE A 36 -7.14 -10.17 -1.05
CA PHE A 36 -6.27 -11.19 -1.62
C PHE A 36 -5.70 -12.13 -0.56
N LEU A 37 -5.30 -11.59 0.59
CA LEU A 37 -4.71 -12.37 1.69
C LEU A 37 -5.75 -13.05 2.59
N ALA A 38 -7.04 -12.71 2.47
CA ALA A 38 -8.09 -13.33 3.27
C ALA A 38 -8.22 -14.84 3.00
N ASP A 39 -7.91 -15.28 1.77
CA ASP A 39 -7.94 -16.68 1.36
C ASP A 39 -6.60 -17.40 1.61
N ASP A 40 -5.59 -16.71 2.13
CA ASP A 40 -4.29 -17.32 2.43
C ASP A 40 -4.35 -18.16 3.71
N THR A 41 -4.37 -19.47 3.51
CA THR A 41 -4.39 -20.46 4.59
C THR A 41 -3.00 -20.91 5.04
N SER A 42 -1.94 -20.31 4.50
CA SER A 42 -0.58 -20.67 4.88
C SER A 42 -0.32 -20.32 6.35
N ALA A 43 0.51 -21.13 7.00
CA ALA A 43 0.92 -20.92 8.38
C ALA A 43 2.36 -20.39 8.44
N GLY A 44 2.68 -19.69 9.54
CA GLY A 44 4.03 -19.21 9.80
C GLY A 44 4.24 -17.74 9.47
N PRO A 45 5.44 -17.22 9.77
CA PRO A 45 5.78 -15.82 9.56
C PRO A 45 5.91 -15.48 8.08
N VAL A 46 5.60 -14.22 7.75
CA VAL A 46 5.70 -13.67 6.38
C VAL A 46 6.43 -12.32 6.45
N SER A 47 7.46 -12.17 5.65
CA SER A 47 8.11 -10.86 5.41
C SER A 47 7.43 -10.14 4.25
N VAL A 48 7.30 -8.81 4.34
CA VAL A 48 6.60 -7.99 3.35
C VAL A 48 7.53 -6.92 2.78
N VAL A 49 7.54 -6.79 1.46
CA VAL A 49 8.17 -5.67 0.74
C VAL A 49 7.10 -4.92 -0.02
N ALA A 50 6.89 -3.65 0.28
CA ALA A 50 5.94 -2.79 -0.41
C ALA A 50 6.65 -1.63 -1.11
N LEU A 51 6.47 -1.51 -2.43
CA LEU A 51 7.18 -0.55 -3.26
C LEU A 51 6.21 0.32 -4.08
N GLY A 52 6.49 1.61 -4.17
CA GLY A 52 5.80 2.53 -5.05
C GLY A 52 4.78 3.43 -4.40
N LYS A 53 3.92 4.08 -5.21
CA LYS A 53 2.95 5.09 -4.72
C LYS A 53 1.88 4.51 -3.81
N ALA A 54 1.40 3.30 -4.11
CA ALA A 54 0.37 2.62 -3.34
C ALA A 54 0.95 1.79 -2.18
N ALA A 55 2.28 1.74 -2.04
CA ALA A 55 2.98 0.89 -1.09
C ALA A 55 2.46 1.03 0.35
N SER A 56 2.21 2.26 0.80
CA SER A 56 1.71 2.52 2.16
C SER A 56 0.32 1.92 2.38
N ALA A 57 -0.60 2.10 1.43
CA ALA A 57 -1.94 1.52 1.52
C ALA A 57 -1.88 -0.02 1.46
N MET A 58 -1.10 -0.57 0.52
CA MET A 58 -0.95 -2.02 0.39
C MET A 58 -0.31 -2.65 1.65
N ALA A 59 0.73 -2.03 2.21
CA ALA A 59 1.34 -2.48 3.46
C ALA A 59 0.35 -2.43 4.64
N SER A 60 -0.50 -1.42 4.70
CA SER A 60 -1.57 -1.35 5.72
C SER A 60 -2.56 -2.51 5.57
N GLY A 61 -2.98 -2.83 4.35
CA GLY A 61 -3.83 -3.99 4.08
C GLY A 61 -3.17 -5.32 4.47
N ALA A 62 -1.89 -5.49 4.15
CA ALA A 62 -1.13 -6.67 4.55
C ALA A 62 -0.98 -6.77 6.08
N THR A 63 -0.78 -5.63 6.77
CA THR A 63 -0.69 -5.60 8.24
C THR A 63 -1.98 -6.11 8.88
N VAL A 64 -3.13 -5.69 8.37
CA VAL A 64 -4.43 -6.14 8.87
C VAL A 64 -4.66 -7.62 8.58
N ALA A 65 -4.41 -8.06 7.36
CA ALA A 65 -4.70 -9.43 6.94
C ALA A 65 -3.75 -10.46 7.57
N LEU A 66 -2.46 -10.17 7.65
CA LEU A 66 -1.46 -11.07 8.21
C LEU A 66 -1.46 -11.05 9.75
N GLY A 67 -1.84 -9.94 10.37
CA GLY A 67 -1.89 -9.83 11.83
C GLY A 67 -0.56 -10.19 12.50
N GLY A 68 -0.60 -11.20 13.36
CA GLY A 68 0.58 -11.73 14.06
C GLY A 68 1.56 -12.51 13.17
N ARG A 69 1.16 -12.89 11.96
CA ARG A 69 2.04 -13.55 10.97
C ARG A 69 2.99 -12.57 10.28
N LEU A 70 2.68 -11.27 10.26
CA LEU A 70 3.59 -10.28 9.74
C LEU A 70 4.84 -10.23 10.63
N HIS A 71 5.94 -10.79 10.14
CA HIS A 71 7.21 -10.84 10.85
C HIS A 71 7.92 -9.49 10.77
N ARG A 72 8.21 -9.03 9.55
CA ARG A 72 8.85 -7.74 9.29
C ARG A 72 8.46 -7.21 7.91
N GLY A 73 8.63 -5.90 7.72
CA GLY A 73 8.27 -5.22 6.48
C GLY A 73 9.29 -4.18 6.04
N LEU A 74 9.48 -4.06 4.74
CA LEU A 74 10.20 -2.94 4.11
C LEU A 74 9.21 -2.16 3.24
N LEU A 75 9.03 -0.88 3.54
CA LEU A 75 8.22 0.03 2.77
C LEU A 75 9.11 1.05 2.07
N VAL A 76 9.00 1.16 0.75
CA VAL A 76 9.65 2.22 -0.03
C VAL A 76 8.60 2.98 -0.82
N THR A 77 8.44 4.26 -0.52
CA THR A 77 7.46 5.12 -1.20
C THR A 77 8.03 6.50 -1.47
N LYS A 78 7.27 7.36 -2.13
CA LYS A 78 7.68 8.75 -2.34
C LYS A 78 7.53 9.56 -1.03
N PRO A 79 8.25 10.69 -0.90
CA PRO A 79 8.19 11.53 0.29
C PRO A 79 6.77 11.93 0.68
N GLY A 80 6.48 11.86 1.99
CA GLY A 80 5.19 12.24 2.58
C GLY A 80 4.04 11.26 2.32
N GLN A 81 4.30 10.04 1.87
CA GLN A 81 3.26 9.05 1.59
C GLN A 81 3.23 7.87 2.56
N THR A 82 4.14 7.82 3.51
CA THR A 82 4.11 6.81 4.58
C THR A 82 3.04 7.16 5.61
N SER A 83 2.14 6.23 5.91
CA SER A 83 1.13 6.46 6.95
C SER A 83 1.78 6.53 8.34
N PRO A 84 1.25 7.36 9.26
CA PRO A 84 1.76 7.43 10.64
C PRO A 84 1.74 6.08 11.36
N GLN A 85 0.74 5.24 11.08
CA GLN A 85 0.61 3.92 11.68
C GLN A 85 1.77 3.01 11.30
N LEU A 86 2.18 3.00 10.01
CA LEU A 86 3.32 2.21 9.54
C LEU A 86 4.66 2.76 10.06
N GLN A 87 4.77 4.07 10.21
CA GLN A 87 5.97 4.69 10.81
C GLN A 87 6.16 4.29 12.28
N GLN A 88 5.07 4.06 13.00
CA GLN A 88 5.08 3.66 14.40
C GLN A 88 5.16 2.13 14.59
N ASP A 89 4.87 1.36 13.57
CA ASP A 89 4.95 -0.10 13.63
C ASP A 89 6.42 -0.55 13.55
N ARG A 90 6.94 -1.05 14.65
CA ARG A 90 8.34 -1.48 14.79
C ARG A 90 8.73 -2.63 13.84
N ARG A 91 7.77 -3.31 13.24
CA ARG A 91 8.02 -4.34 12.24
C ARG A 91 8.43 -3.75 10.90
N PHE A 92 8.11 -2.47 10.64
CA PHE A 92 8.41 -1.84 9.35
C PHE A 92 9.66 -0.96 9.39
N THR A 93 10.49 -1.12 8.37
CA THR A 93 11.47 -0.13 7.95
C THR A 93 10.86 0.68 6.83
N CYS A 94 10.59 1.97 7.08
CA CYS A 94 9.98 2.87 6.11
C CYS A 94 11.03 3.77 5.48
N LEU A 95 11.13 3.75 4.16
CA LEU A 95 12.08 4.53 3.37
C LEU A 95 11.34 5.41 2.37
N GLU A 96 11.86 6.59 2.15
CA GLU A 96 11.39 7.51 1.12
C GLU A 96 12.42 7.65 0.01
N ALA A 97 11.97 7.54 -1.24
CA ALA A 97 12.80 7.62 -2.43
C ALA A 97 12.26 8.63 -3.44
N GLY A 98 13.13 9.18 -4.27
CA GLY A 98 12.75 10.16 -5.29
C GLY A 98 11.75 9.58 -6.30
N HIS A 99 10.72 10.39 -6.61
CA HIS A 99 9.71 10.05 -7.61
C HIS A 99 9.20 11.35 -8.27
N PRO A 100 9.06 11.45 -9.60
CA PRO A 100 9.25 10.38 -10.60
C PRO A 100 10.71 10.11 -10.97
N VAL A 101 11.63 11.02 -10.65
CA VAL A 101 13.04 10.85 -10.96
C VAL A 101 13.77 10.21 -9.79
N PRO A 102 14.44 9.05 -10.00
CA PRO A 102 15.25 8.44 -8.97
C PRO A 102 16.38 9.36 -8.48
N ASP A 103 16.68 9.30 -7.21
CA ASP A 103 17.74 10.07 -6.57
C ASP A 103 18.67 9.17 -5.71
N ARG A 104 19.57 9.77 -4.93
CA ARG A 104 20.47 9.01 -4.04
C ARG A 104 19.70 8.17 -3.01
N ARG A 105 18.51 8.61 -2.60
CA ARG A 105 17.64 7.84 -1.67
C ARG A 105 17.11 6.58 -2.36
N SER A 106 16.84 6.63 -3.66
CA SER A 106 16.44 5.47 -4.45
C SER A 106 17.53 4.39 -4.48
N LEU A 107 18.80 4.80 -4.62
CA LEU A 107 19.94 3.88 -4.51
C LEU A 107 20.07 3.29 -3.10
N GLY A 108 19.90 4.13 -2.08
CA GLY A 108 19.89 3.69 -0.68
C GLY A 108 18.78 2.67 -0.41
N ALA A 109 17.56 2.95 -0.87
CA ALA A 109 16.42 2.05 -0.74
C ALA A 109 16.66 0.70 -1.45
N GLY A 110 17.27 0.72 -2.64
CA GLY A 110 17.64 -0.50 -3.35
C GLY A 110 18.64 -1.37 -2.56
N ARG A 111 19.64 -0.77 -1.95
CA ARG A 111 20.59 -1.50 -1.08
C ARG A 111 19.91 -2.11 0.13
N GLN A 112 19.02 -1.35 0.77
CA GLN A 112 18.23 -1.84 1.92
C GLN A 112 17.29 -2.98 1.51
N LEU A 113 16.71 -2.92 0.31
CA LEU A 113 15.90 -4.02 -0.21
C LEU A 113 16.74 -5.30 -0.39
N LEU A 114 17.90 -5.20 -1.01
CA LEU A 114 18.78 -6.35 -1.20
C LEU A 114 19.22 -6.95 0.15
N GLN A 115 19.56 -6.10 1.12
CA GLN A 115 19.90 -6.53 2.47
C GLN A 115 18.69 -7.20 3.15
N PHE A 116 17.51 -6.60 3.09
CA PHE A 116 16.27 -7.15 3.64
C PHE A 116 15.98 -8.55 3.08
N MET A 117 16.13 -8.74 1.78
CA MET A 117 15.97 -10.04 1.13
C MET A 117 17.01 -11.06 1.61
N ALA A 118 18.29 -10.66 1.70
CA ALA A 118 19.37 -11.53 2.15
C ALA A 118 19.22 -11.97 3.63
N GLU A 119 18.60 -11.13 4.45
CA GLU A 119 18.35 -11.40 5.87
C GLU A 119 17.03 -12.14 6.11
N THR A 120 16.19 -12.36 5.07
CA THR A 120 14.97 -13.13 5.22
C THR A 120 15.30 -14.59 5.48
N PRO A 121 14.78 -15.20 6.56
CA PRO A 121 15.10 -16.56 6.91
C PRO A 121 14.76 -17.55 5.77
N PRO A 122 15.60 -18.59 5.57
CA PRO A 122 15.28 -19.63 4.59
C PRO A 122 13.93 -20.27 4.87
N GLY A 123 13.08 -20.34 3.84
CA GLY A 123 11.73 -20.91 3.94
C GLY A 123 10.65 -19.93 4.43
N GLU A 124 11.01 -18.72 4.85
CA GLU A 124 10.03 -17.68 5.16
C GLU A 124 9.52 -17.02 3.85
N PRO A 125 8.21 -17.01 3.59
CA PRO A 125 7.65 -16.34 2.43
C PRO A 125 7.95 -14.84 2.43
N LEU A 126 8.30 -14.32 1.25
CA LEU A 126 8.51 -12.90 1.00
C LEU A 126 7.43 -12.39 0.05
N LEU A 127 6.50 -11.59 0.58
CA LEU A 127 5.40 -10.99 -0.16
C LEU A 127 5.82 -9.65 -0.75
N PHE A 128 5.78 -9.55 -2.08
CA PHE A 128 6.00 -8.28 -2.78
C PHE A 128 4.67 -7.62 -3.14
N LEU A 129 4.52 -6.35 -2.77
CA LEU A 129 3.40 -5.45 -3.06
C LEU A 129 3.92 -4.29 -3.91
N ILE A 130 3.55 -4.25 -5.22
CA ILE A 130 4.09 -3.31 -6.22
C ILE A 130 2.97 -2.58 -6.96
#